data_d21560cedff9a5e6a8802dd163f4e86b
#
_entry.id   d21560cedff9a5e6a8802dd163f4e86b
#
_cell.length_a   1.000
_cell.length_b   1.000
_cell.length_c   1.000
_cell.angle_alpha   90.00
_cell.angle_beta   90.00
_cell.angle_gamma   90.00
#
_symmetry.space_group_name_H-M   'P 1'
#
loop_
_entity.id
_entity.type
_entity.pdbx_description
1 polymer ?
#
loop_
_entity_poly.entity_id
_entity_poly.type
_entity_poly.pdbx_seq_one_letter_code
_entity_poly.pdbx_strand_id
1 'polypeptide(L)'
;MKKAIPLLFAILCLLALSGCGSPAVEYDAKPVLYLYPEEEITVNVQLDYTGQLTTTYPAYGDGWTVTAHPDGTLTDPATGRAYYCLFWEGVSPVEYDFSEGFVVPGKETAAFLE
;
A
#
# COMPACT_ATOMS: atom_id res chain seq x y z
N MET A 1 46.73 23.03 25.44
CA MET A 1 45.62 23.48 24.59
C MET A 1 45.65 22.91 23.15
N LYS A 2 46.80 22.67 22.55
CA LYS A 2 46.91 22.16 21.15
C LYS A 2 46.46 20.71 20.93
N LYS A 3 46.30 19.89 21.98
CA LYS A 3 45.90 18.48 21.89
C LYS A 3 44.38 18.24 22.07
N ALA A 4 43.62 19.25 22.50
CA ALA A 4 42.18 19.13 22.71
C ALA A 4 41.36 19.30 21.41
N ILE A 5 41.91 20.03 20.45
CA ILE A 5 41.25 20.31 19.16
C ILE A 5 41.02 19.04 18.34
N PRO A 6 42.01 18.11 18.15
CA PRO A 6 41.78 16.89 17.39
C PRO A 6 40.80 15.93 18.09
N LEU A 7 40.80 15.92 19.44
CA LEU A 7 39.83 15.10 20.18
C LEU A 7 38.41 15.62 20.03
N LEU A 8 38.21 16.93 20.07
CA LEU A 8 36.89 17.55 19.85
C LEU A 8 36.37 17.29 18.43
N PHE A 9 37.26 17.36 17.44
CA PHE A 9 36.93 17.07 16.06
C PHE A 9 36.55 15.60 15.84
N ALA A 10 37.24 14.66 16.47
CA ALA A 10 36.93 13.24 16.43
C ALA A 10 35.58 12.93 17.07
N ILE A 11 35.23 13.56 18.19
CA ILE A 11 33.91 13.41 18.83
C ILE A 11 32.81 13.98 17.95
N LEU A 12 33.03 15.13 17.29
CA LEU A 12 32.08 15.74 16.40
C LEU A 12 31.82 14.86 15.15
N CYS A 13 32.87 14.24 14.60
CA CYS A 13 32.73 13.28 13.50
C CYS A 13 31.99 12.00 13.92
N LEU A 14 32.20 11.49 15.13
CA LEU A 14 31.49 10.34 15.67
C LEU A 14 29.99 10.63 15.88
N LEU A 15 29.64 11.83 16.30
CA LEU A 15 28.23 12.27 16.42
C LEU A 15 27.55 12.46 15.06
N ALA A 16 28.32 12.85 14.03
CA ALA A 16 27.79 12.99 12.67
C ALA A 16 27.53 11.63 11.99
N LEU A 17 28.19 10.55 12.45
CA LEU A 17 27.95 9.19 11.95
C LEU A 17 26.76 8.47 12.64
N SER A 18 26.15 9.08 13.64
CA SER A 18 24.87 8.62 14.17
C SER A 18 23.79 8.91 13.14
N GLY A 19 23.85 8.17 12.03
CA GLY A 19 22.92 8.31 10.92
C GLY A 19 21.51 8.12 11.43
N CYS A 20 20.64 9.07 11.12
CA CYS A 20 19.21 8.95 11.22
C CYS A 20 18.79 7.71 10.42
N GLY A 21 18.57 6.59 11.09
CA GLY A 21 17.75 5.53 10.54
C GLY A 21 16.36 6.10 10.40
N SER A 22 16.01 6.56 9.20
CA SER A 22 14.61 6.83 8.89
C SER A 22 13.87 5.52 9.04
N PRO A 23 12.73 5.49 9.77
CA PRO A 23 11.91 4.29 9.78
C PRO A 23 11.61 3.93 8.32
N ALA A 24 11.80 2.67 7.97
CA ALA A 24 11.42 2.17 6.66
C ALA A 24 9.91 2.37 6.52
N VAL A 25 9.51 3.27 5.65
CA VAL A 25 8.10 3.43 5.29
C VAL A 25 7.82 2.41 4.21
N GLU A 26 6.96 1.45 4.51
CA GLU A 26 6.53 0.46 3.52
C GLU A 26 5.45 1.08 2.63
N TYR A 27 5.63 0.97 1.32
CA TYR A 27 4.67 1.44 0.33
C TYR A 27 3.82 0.27 -0.13
N ASP A 28 2.52 0.35 0.13
CA ASP A 28 1.55 -0.53 -0.48
C ASP A 28 1.23 -0.02 -1.89
N ALA A 29 1.82 -0.65 -2.89
CA ALA A 29 1.75 -0.21 -4.26
C ALA A 29 0.80 -1.07 -5.07
N LYS A 30 -0.12 -0.40 -5.77
CA LYS A 30 -0.96 -0.92 -6.86
C LYS A 30 -1.95 -2.04 -6.52
N PRO A 31 -2.61 -2.09 -5.36
CA PRO A 31 -3.78 -2.94 -5.21
C PRO A 31 -4.88 -2.47 -6.17
N VAL A 32 -5.41 -3.39 -6.95
CA VAL A 32 -6.48 -3.14 -7.92
C VAL A 32 -7.62 -4.11 -7.67
N LEU A 33 -8.83 -3.59 -7.57
CA LEU A 33 -10.04 -4.38 -7.38
C LEU A 33 -10.92 -4.29 -8.63
N TYR A 34 -11.23 -5.45 -9.20
CA TYR A 34 -12.19 -5.61 -10.28
C TYR A 34 -13.44 -6.29 -9.74
N LEU A 35 -14.61 -5.86 -10.17
CA LEU A 35 -15.90 -6.42 -9.75
C LEU A 35 -16.63 -6.94 -10.98
N TYR A 36 -17.00 -8.23 -10.96
CA TYR A 36 -17.74 -8.91 -12.04
C TYR A 36 -18.93 -9.66 -11.42
N PRO A 37 -19.99 -8.95 -11.03
CA PRO A 37 -21.18 -9.60 -10.49
C PRO A 37 -21.95 -10.35 -11.60
N GLU A 38 -22.78 -11.32 -11.22
CA GLU A 38 -23.64 -12.03 -12.17
C GLU A 38 -24.74 -11.14 -12.75
N GLU A 39 -25.19 -10.15 -11.97
CA GLU A 39 -26.17 -9.14 -12.36
C GLU A 39 -25.74 -7.76 -11.88
N GLU A 40 -26.32 -6.70 -12.42
CA GLU A 40 -26.06 -5.34 -12.00
C GLU A 40 -26.42 -5.15 -10.53
N ILE A 41 -25.42 -4.71 -9.72
CA ILE A 41 -25.61 -4.46 -8.28
C ILE A 41 -24.90 -3.18 -7.86
N THR A 42 -25.46 -2.51 -6.85
CA THR A 42 -24.76 -1.43 -6.16
C THR A 42 -23.91 -2.00 -5.03
N VAL A 43 -22.63 -1.65 -5.03
CA VAL A 43 -21.63 -2.12 -4.07
C VAL A 43 -21.05 -0.94 -3.33
N ASN A 44 -20.92 -1.08 -2.01
CA ASN A 44 -20.13 -0.17 -1.20
C ASN A 44 -18.83 -0.87 -0.80
N VAL A 45 -17.70 -0.24 -1.11
CA VAL A 45 -16.36 -0.77 -0.81
C VAL A 45 -15.67 0.17 0.16
N GLN A 46 -15.29 -0.36 1.30
CA GLN A 46 -14.50 0.34 2.31
C GLN A 46 -13.17 -0.37 2.52
N LEU A 47 -12.11 0.40 2.68
CA LEU A 47 -10.79 -0.11 2.97
C LEU A 47 -10.57 -0.10 4.48
N ASP A 48 -10.32 -1.27 5.06
CA ASP A 48 -9.78 -1.39 6.41
C ASP A 48 -8.25 -1.32 6.28
N TYR A 49 -7.73 -0.08 6.30
CA TYR A 49 -6.34 0.21 5.99
C TYR A 49 -5.65 0.93 7.15
N THR A 50 -4.64 0.26 7.71
CA THR A 50 -3.80 0.84 8.76
C THR A 50 -2.66 1.62 8.13
N GLY A 51 -2.88 2.90 7.88
CA GLY A 51 -1.89 3.76 7.23
C GLY A 51 -2.52 4.99 6.61
N GLN A 52 -1.84 5.56 5.65
CA GLN A 52 -2.29 6.73 4.91
C GLN A 52 -2.40 6.41 3.42
N LEU A 53 -3.60 6.57 2.85
CA LEU A 53 -3.79 6.49 1.41
C LEU A 53 -3.10 7.67 0.72
N THR A 54 -2.29 7.39 -0.29
CA THR A 54 -1.57 8.40 -1.08
C THR A 54 -2.19 8.64 -2.43
N THR A 55 -2.78 7.61 -3.02
CA THR A 55 -3.43 7.68 -4.33
C THR A 55 -4.65 6.78 -4.34
N THR A 56 -5.75 7.27 -4.90
CA THR A 56 -6.97 6.46 -5.11
C THR A 56 -7.59 6.77 -6.48
N TYR A 57 -8.22 5.76 -7.08
CA TYR A 57 -8.96 5.90 -8.33
C TYR A 57 -10.17 4.97 -8.34
N PRO A 58 -11.39 5.52 -8.49
CA PRO A 58 -11.76 6.93 -8.33
C PRO A 58 -11.36 7.53 -6.98
N ALA A 59 -11.62 8.82 -6.76
CA ALA A 59 -11.39 9.42 -5.43
C ALA A 59 -12.16 8.63 -4.35
N TYR A 60 -11.45 8.25 -3.27
CA TYR A 60 -12.00 7.35 -2.25
C TYR A 60 -13.04 8.04 -1.35
N GLY A 61 -12.76 9.27 -0.90
CA GLY A 61 -13.59 9.95 0.09
C GLY A 61 -13.75 9.11 1.37
N ASP A 62 -15.00 8.80 1.72
CA ASP A 62 -15.35 7.94 2.86
C ASP A 62 -15.65 6.49 2.43
N GLY A 63 -15.26 6.11 1.23
CA GLY A 63 -15.51 4.82 0.61
C GLY A 63 -15.99 4.97 -0.83
N TRP A 64 -15.93 3.87 -1.60
CA TRP A 64 -16.50 3.85 -2.93
C TRP A 64 -17.91 3.28 -2.90
N THR A 65 -18.85 3.99 -3.51
CA THR A 65 -20.16 3.45 -3.85
C THR A 65 -20.27 3.42 -5.37
N VAL A 66 -20.39 2.24 -5.94
CA VAL A 66 -20.45 2.04 -7.40
C VAL A 66 -21.56 1.06 -7.77
N THR A 67 -22.17 1.26 -8.93
CA THR A 67 -22.95 0.23 -9.59
C THR A 67 -22.01 -0.62 -10.43
N ALA A 68 -21.86 -1.89 -10.05
CA ALA A 68 -21.03 -2.84 -10.75
C ALA A 68 -21.88 -3.61 -11.77
N HIS A 69 -21.35 -3.75 -13.00
CA HIS A 69 -21.99 -4.45 -14.10
C HIS A 69 -21.27 -5.76 -14.41
N PRO A 70 -21.96 -6.76 -15.00
CA PRO A 70 -21.36 -8.05 -15.32
C PRO A 70 -20.13 -7.98 -16.26
N ASP A 71 -20.03 -6.94 -17.06
CA ASP A 71 -18.89 -6.70 -17.96
C ASP A 71 -17.67 -6.08 -17.26
N GLY A 72 -17.76 -5.82 -15.94
CA GLY A 72 -16.72 -5.20 -15.16
C GLY A 72 -16.75 -3.67 -15.14
N THR A 73 -17.67 -3.05 -15.85
CA THR A 73 -17.87 -1.59 -15.76
C THR A 73 -18.40 -1.22 -14.38
N LEU A 74 -17.84 -0.17 -13.80
CA LEU A 74 -18.27 0.42 -12.54
C LEU A 74 -18.82 1.81 -12.81
N THR A 75 -20.06 2.07 -12.47
CA THR A 75 -20.67 3.39 -12.64
C THR A 75 -20.82 4.07 -11.28
N ASP A 76 -20.31 5.29 -11.15
CA ASP A 76 -20.57 6.12 -9.99
C ASP A 76 -22.01 6.66 -10.06
N PRO A 77 -22.90 6.29 -9.14
CA PRO A 77 -24.29 6.70 -9.18
C PRO A 77 -24.49 8.21 -8.95
N ALA A 78 -23.54 8.89 -8.33
CA ALA A 78 -23.62 10.32 -8.05
C ALA A 78 -23.27 11.19 -9.27
N THR A 79 -22.32 10.73 -10.09
CA THR A 79 -21.81 11.50 -11.24
C THR A 79 -22.13 10.90 -12.60
N GLY A 80 -22.53 9.61 -12.64
CA GLY A 80 -22.72 8.85 -13.87
C GLY A 80 -21.43 8.48 -14.60
N ARG A 81 -20.26 8.72 -13.99
CA ARG A 81 -18.97 8.39 -14.60
C ARG A 81 -18.73 6.89 -14.54
N ALA A 82 -18.16 6.37 -15.60
CA ALA A 82 -17.77 4.97 -15.70
C ALA A 82 -16.29 4.78 -15.42
N TYR A 83 -15.97 3.70 -14.72
CA TYR A 83 -14.65 3.24 -14.37
C TYR A 83 -14.54 1.75 -14.69
N TYR A 84 -13.33 1.20 -14.66
CA TYR A 84 -13.09 -0.23 -14.91
C TYR A 84 -12.47 -0.95 -13.71
N CYS A 85 -12.04 -0.21 -12.68
CA CYS A 85 -11.48 -0.77 -11.46
C CYS A 85 -11.55 0.25 -10.32
N LEU A 86 -11.32 -0.24 -9.10
CA LEU A 86 -10.98 0.57 -7.95
C LEU A 86 -9.51 0.34 -7.64
N PHE A 87 -8.79 1.41 -7.39
CA PHE A 87 -7.33 1.37 -7.20
C PHE A 87 -6.93 2.25 -6.03
N TRP A 88 -5.92 1.82 -5.29
CA TRP A 88 -5.32 2.65 -4.26
C TRP A 88 -3.83 2.38 -4.09
N GLU A 89 -3.14 3.34 -3.52
CA GLU A 89 -1.80 3.22 -3.00
C GLU A 89 -1.75 3.88 -1.63
N GLY A 90 -0.84 3.43 -0.79
CA GLY A 90 -0.70 3.97 0.54
C GLY A 90 0.68 3.77 1.12
N VAL A 91 0.87 4.30 2.32
CA VAL A 91 2.02 4.07 3.17
C VAL A 91 1.52 3.45 4.47
N SER A 92 2.12 2.34 4.86
CA SER A 92 1.73 1.60 6.05
C SER A 92 2.89 1.54 7.05
N PRO A 93 2.63 1.67 8.36
CA PRO A 93 3.60 1.39 9.40
C PRO A 93 3.70 -0.10 9.74
N VAL A 94 3.01 -0.97 9.01
CA VAL A 94 2.98 -2.41 9.27
C VAL A 94 4.33 -3.01 8.89
N GLU A 95 4.98 -3.63 9.85
CA GLU A 95 6.15 -4.48 9.63
C GLU A 95 5.70 -5.92 9.48
N TYR A 96 6.07 -6.55 8.35
CA TYR A 96 5.75 -7.96 8.11
C TYR A 96 6.83 -8.85 8.73
N ASP A 97 6.40 -9.86 9.49
CA ASP A 97 7.31 -10.88 10.00
C ASP A 97 7.50 -11.97 8.93
N PHE A 98 8.69 -12.02 8.35
CA PHE A 98 9.10 -13.03 7.38
C PHE A 98 9.89 -14.19 7.99
N SER A 99 9.90 -14.31 9.32
CA SER A 99 10.60 -15.42 10.00
C SER A 99 9.92 -16.77 9.78
N GLU A 100 8.61 -16.76 9.50
CA GLU A 100 7.82 -17.95 9.18
C GLU A 100 7.11 -17.76 7.83
N GLY A 101 6.97 -18.87 7.09
CA GLY A 101 6.30 -18.83 5.80
C GLY A 101 6.62 -20.07 4.95
N PHE A 102 6.21 -20.02 3.71
CA PHE A 102 6.41 -21.09 2.74
C PHE A 102 7.30 -20.63 1.61
N VAL A 103 8.24 -21.47 1.21
CA VAL A 103 9.03 -21.29 0.00
C VAL A 103 8.58 -22.32 -1.02
N VAL A 104 7.88 -21.86 -2.06
CA VAL A 104 7.30 -22.72 -3.08
C VAL A 104 7.94 -22.42 -4.44
N PRO A 105 8.44 -23.42 -5.18
CA PRO A 105 8.88 -23.21 -6.56
C PRO A 105 7.74 -22.63 -7.41
N GLY A 106 8.02 -21.63 -8.23
CA GLY A 106 6.97 -20.91 -8.98
C GLY A 106 6.09 -21.82 -9.84
N LYS A 107 6.66 -22.91 -10.41
CA LYS A 107 5.90 -23.92 -11.17
C LYS A 107 4.94 -24.78 -10.33
N GLU A 108 5.09 -24.79 -9.00
CA GLU A 108 4.28 -25.57 -8.06
C GLU A 108 3.27 -24.70 -7.30
N THR A 109 3.26 -23.38 -7.54
CA THR A 109 2.42 -22.43 -6.80
C THR A 109 0.93 -22.74 -6.93
N ALA A 110 0.45 -23.11 -8.13
CA ALA A 110 -0.95 -23.44 -8.33
C ALA A 110 -1.37 -24.64 -7.48
N ALA A 111 -0.60 -25.71 -7.52
CA ALA A 111 -0.87 -26.93 -6.73
C ALA A 111 -0.74 -26.70 -5.21
N PHE A 112 0.06 -25.72 -4.80
CA PHE A 112 0.19 -25.36 -3.39
C PHE A 112 -1.02 -24.60 -2.87
N LEU A 113 -1.72 -23.85 -3.74
CA LEU A 113 -2.89 -23.04 -3.39
C LEU A 113 -4.23 -23.80 -3.46
N GLU A 114 -4.26 -24.99 -4.04
CA GLU A 114 -5.41 -25.91 -4.11
C GLU A 114 -5.59 -26.70 -2.78
#